data_d7b30bafa9e8480ad16f3f2510f531bb
#
_entry.id   d7b30bafa9e8480ad16f3f2510f531bb
#
_cell.length_a   1.000
_cell.length_b   1.000
_cell.length_c   1.000
_cell.angle_alpha   90.00
_cell.angle_beta   90.00
_cell.angle_gamma   90.00
#
_symmetry.space_group_name_H-M   'P 1'
#
loop_
_entity.id
_entity.type
_entity.pdbx_description
1 polymer ?
#
loop_
_entity_poly.entity_id
_entity_poly.type
_entity_poly.pdbx_seq_one_letter_code
_entity_poly.pdbx_strand_id
1 'polypeptide(L)'
;MATSAWLLGRRAASWRMRAPRAPLASLVSQRAHSLLPVDDAINGLSEEQKQLRQTMAKFLQEHLAPQAQEIDHINEFKNLREFWKQLGNLGVLGITAPVQYGGSGLGYLEQVLVMEEISRASGAVGLSYGAHSNLCLNQIVRNGNEAQKEKYLPKLISGEYIGALAMSEPNAGSDVVSMKLKAEKKGDHYILNGNKFWITNGPDADILIIYAKTDPAAVPASRGITAFIVEKGMPGFSTSKKLDKLGMRGSNTCELIFEDCKVPGSCRPSSTTPFPTYTQGKPLARRLATSRQGQSPVCPGTPGPGYQLMQGKMADMYTRLMACRQYVYNVAKACDQGHCTAKDCAGVILYSAECATQVALDGIQCFGANGYINDFPMGRFLRDAKLYEIGAGTSEVRRLIIGRAFNADFH
;
A
#
# COMPACT_ATOMS: atom_id res chain seq x y z
N MET A 1 76.00 28.47 -34.09
CA MET A 1 75.28 28.76 -32.89
C MET A 1 73.90 29.22 -33.31
N ALA A 2 72.94 28.37 -33.21
CA ALA A 2 71.60 28.51 -33.76
C ALA A 2 70.60 28.91 -32.67
N THR A 3 69.85 29.97 -32.89
CA THR A 3 68.72 30.38 -32.07
C THR A 3 67.43 30.26 -32.89
N SER A 4 66.62 29.32 -32.50
CA SER A 4 65.30 29.05 -33.12
C SER A 4 64.24 29.95 -32.47
N ALA A 5 63.56 30.76 -33.30
CA ALA A 5 62.38 31.53 -32.91
C ALA A 5 61.13 30.69 -33.15
N TRP A 6 60.27 30.56 -32.10
CA TRP A 6 58.93 29.95 -32.23
C TRP A 6 57.88 31.05 -32.39
N LEU A 7 57.19 31.02 -33.52
CA LEU A 7 56.04 31.85 -33.85
C LEU A 7 54.76 31.32 -33.15
N LEU A 8 54.19 32.14 -32.30
CA LEU A 8 52.88 31.93 -31.66
C LEU A 8 51.78 32.39 -32.64
N GLY A 9 51.15 31.44 -33.30
CA GLY A 9 49.91 31.69 -34.06
C GLY A 9 48.67 31.71 -33.13
N ARG A 10 48.13 32.91 -32.84
CA ARG A 10 46.84 33.06 -32.15
C ARG A 10 45.71 32.69 -33.13
N ARG A 11 45.05 31.55 -32.89
CA ARG A 11 43.73 31.26 -33.44
C ARG A 11 42.64 31.83 -32.51
N ALA A 12 41.94 32.85 -32.98
CA ALA A 12 40.72 33.37 -32.32
C ALA A 12 39.62 32.32 -32.44
N ALA A 13 39.30 31.65 -31.34
CA ALA A 13 38.10 30.81 -31.26
C ALA A 13 36.85 31.67 -31.12
N SER A 14 36.02 31.73 -32.16
CA SER A 14 34.71 32.36 -32.10
C SER A 14 33.80 31.57 -31.17
N TRP A 15 33.52 32.13 -30.02
CA TRP A 15 32.52 31.63 -29.09
C TRP A 15 31.13 31.92 -29.70
N ARG A 16 30.53 30.93 -30.35
CA ARG A 16 29.10 30.99 -30.67
C ARG A 16 28.36 30.82 -29.35
N MET A 17 27.68 31.88 -28.90
CA MET A 17 26.71 31.80 -27.80
C MET A 17 25.63 30.78 -28.15
N ARG A 18 25.61 29.65 -27.46
CA ARG A 18 24.49 28.73 -27.54
C ARG A 18 23.31 29.39 -26.81
N ALA A 19 22.12 29.32 -27.43
CA ALA A 19 20.86 29.74 -26.82
C ALA A 19 20.71 29.18 -25.39
N PRO A 20 20.08 29.93 -24.47
CA PRO A 20 19.91 29.49 -23.10
C PRO A 20 19.18 28.15 -23.09
N ARG A 21 19.85 27.11 -22.58
CA ARG A 21 19.20 25.84 -22.29
C ARG A 21 18.18 26.11 -21.19
N ALA A 22 16.95 25.59 -21.34
CA ALA A 22 15.94 25.62 -20.27
C ALA A 22 16.59 25.20 -18.94
N PRO A 23 16.22 25.82 -17.83
CA PRO A 23 16.85 25.55 -16.55
C PRO A 23 16.78 24.06 -16.23
N LEU A 24 17.91 23.48 -15.85
CA LEU A 24 18.04 22.04 -15.54
C LEU A 24 16.97 21.56 -14.56
N ALA A 25 16.54 22.43 -13.65
CA ALA A 25 15.48 22.16 -12.69
C ALA A 25 14.13 21.78 -13.33
N SER A 26 13.75 22.39 -14.48
CA SER A 26 12.48 22.07 -15.14
C SER A 26 12.51 20.71 -15.84
N LEU A 27 13.64 20.31 -16.40
CA LEU A 27 13.84 19.02 -17.04
C LEU A 27 13.95 17.88 -16.03
N VAL A 28 14.55 18.14 -14.87
CA VAL A 28 14.63 17.20 -13.75
C VAL A 28 13.27 17.00 -13.10
N SER A 29 12.49 18.07 -12.91
CA SER A 29 11.13 18.01 -12.39
C SER A 29 10.20 17.16 -13.26
N GLN A 30 10.21 17.34 -14.58
CA GLN A 30 9.37 16.55 -15.50
C GLN A 30 9.73 15.05 -15.50
N ARG A 31 11.02 14.69 -15.38
CA ARG A 31 11.45 13.29 -15.32
C ARG A 31 11.22 12.64 -13.95
N ALA A 32 11.20 13.41 -12.86
CA ALA A 32 10.94 12.90 -11.52
C ALA A 32 9.50 12.40 -11.32
N HIS A 33 8.56 12.82 -12.16
CA HIS A 33 7.15 12.40 -12.12
C HIS A 33 6.80 11.28 -13.12
N SER A 34 7.76 10.82 -13.93
CA SER A 34 7.51 9.80 -14.95
C SER A 34 7.62 8.39 -14.36
N LEU A 35 6.56 7.61 -14.47
CA LEU A 35 6.56 6.18 -14.15
C LEU A 35 7.29 5.42 -15.26
N LEU A 36 8.50 4.94 -14.98
CA LEU A 36 9.26 4.13 -15.96
C LEU A 36 8.49 2.85 -16.29
N PRO A 37 8.47 2.43 -17.59
CA PRO A 37 7.86 1.16 -17.97
C PRO A 37 8.46 -0.01 -17.20
N VAL A 38 7.64 -1.02 -16.94
CA VAL A 38 8.09 -2.30 -16.36
C VAL A 38 8.34 -3.26 -17.49
N ASP A 39 9.52 -3.85 -17.49
CA ASP A 39 9.78 -5.02 -18.32
C ASP A 39 9.12 -6.25 -17.67
N ASP A 40 8.12 -6.80 -18.35
CA ASP A 40 7.37 -7.98 -17.93
C ASP A 40 7.82 -9.27 -18.62
N ALA A 41 8.89 -9.26 -19.38
CA ALA A 41 9.36 -10.42 -20.15
C ALA A 41 9.57 -11.66 -19.27
N ILE A 42 10.11 -11.47 -18.05
CA ILE A 42 10.39 -12.58 -17.14
C ILE A 42 9.33 -12.77 -16.04
N ASN A 43 8.27 -11.99 -16.04
CA ASN A 43 7.28 -12.02 -14.95
C ASN A 43 6.18 -13.08 -15.16
N GLY A 44 6.12 -13.71 -16.33
CA GLY A 44 5.15 -14.78 -16.64
C GLY A 44 3.70 -14.30 -16.54
N LEU A 45 3.44 -13.07 -16.99
CA LEU A 45 2.10 -12.47 -17.05
C LEU A 45 1.41 -12.80 -18.38
N SER A 46 0.09 -13.00 -18.35
CA SER A 46 -0.73 -13.08 -19.56
C SER A 46 -0.81 -11.71 -20.26
N GLU A 47 -1.30 -11.69 -21.50
CA GLU A 47 -1.46 -10.44 -22.26
C GLU A 47 -2.51 -9.53 -21.59
N GLU A 48 -3.59 -10.10 -21.03
CA GLU A 48 -4.60 -9.35 -20.28
C GLU A 48 -4.00 -8.71 -19.03
N GLN A 49 -3.14 -9.42 -18.30
CA GLN A 49 -2.43 -8.92 -17.12
C GLN A 49 -1.45 -7.79 -17.49
N LYS A 50 -0.73 -7.92 -18.61
CA LYS A 50 0.13 -6.86 -19.14
C LYS A 50 -0.69 -5.63 -19.54
N GLN A 51 -1.83 -5.84 -20.24
CA GLN A 51 -2.73 -4.77 -20.64
C GLN A 51 -3.32 -4.04 -19.42
N LEU A 52 -3.75 -4.77 -18.39
CA LEU A 52 -4.21 -4.18 -17.11
C LEU A 52 -3.15 -3.28 -16.51
N ARG A 53 -1.90 -3.75 -16.43
CA ARG A 53 -0.78 -2.96 -15.91
C ARG A 53 -0.53 -1.70 -16.74
N GLN A 54 -0.50 -1.82 -18.08
CA GLN A 54 -0.27 -0.67 -18.96
C GLN A 54 -1.37 0.38 -18.84
N THR A 55 -2.63 -0.05 -18.76
CA THR A 55 -3.78 0.83 -18.54
C THR A 55 -3.65 1.57 -17.22
N MET A 56 -3.32 0.86 -16.14
CA MET A 56 -3.10 1.48 -14.84
C MET A 56 -1.91 2.43 -14.85
N ALA A 57 -0.79 2.03 -15.43
CA ALA A 57 0.40 2.89 -15.50
C ALA A 57 0.12 4.21 -16.22
N LYS A 58 -0.60 4.16 -17.36
CA LYS A 58 -1.01 5.35 -18.11
C LYS A 58 -1.91 6.25 -17.28
N PHE A 59 -3.00 5.70 -16.72
CA PHE A 59 -3.93 6.44 -15.88
C PHE A 59 -3.23 7.13 -14.70
N LEU A 60 -2.36 6.40 -14.00
CA LEU A 60 -1.68 6.92 -12.81
C LEU A 60 -0.60 7.95 -13.16
N GLN A 61 0.04 7.82 -14.33
CA GLN A 61 0.96 8.83 -14.84
C GLN A 61 0.27 10.17 -15.09
N GLU A 62 -0.98 10.13 -15.52
CA GLU A 62 -1.78 11.33 -15.83
C GLU A 62 -2.43 11.92 -14.58
N HIS A 63 -2.97 11.09 -13.69
CA HIS A 63 -3.87 11.54 -12.62
C HIS A 63 -3.25 11.54 -11.21
N LEU A 64 -2.21 10.75 -10.93
CA LEU A 64 -1.67 10.61 -9.58
C LEU A 64 -0.20 11.01 -9.45
N ALA A 65 0.67 10.55 -10.34
CA ALA A 65 2.10 10.77 -10.22
C ALA A 65 2.49 12.27 -10.15
N PRO A 66 1.86 13.19 -10.90
CA PRO A 66 2.22 14.60 -10.86
C PRO A 66 1.97 15.28 -9.51
N GLN A 67 0.98 14.80 -8.75
CA GLN A 67 0.60 15.40 -7.47
C GLN A 67 1.13 14.63 -6.23
N ALA A 68 1.83 13.51 -6.43
CA ALA A 68 2.24 12.64 -5.33
C ALA A 68 3.19 13.32 -4.32
N GLN A 69 4.05 14.23 -4.77
CA GLN A 69 4.94 14.98 -3.89
C GLN A 69 4.17 16.03 -3.07
N GLU A 70 3.22 16.72 -3.68
CA GLU A 70 2.35 17.66 -2.98
C GLU A 70 1.49 16.96 -1.93
N ILE A 71 0.88 15.82 -2.28
CA ILE A 71 0.09 14.99 -1.34
C ILE A 71 0.92 14.65 -0.09
N ASP A 72 2.18 14.23 -0.24
CA ASP A 72 3.08 13.99 0.89
C ASP A 72 3.36 15.28 1.67
N HIS A 73 3.67 16.38 0.99
CA HIS A 73 4.03 17.63 1.63
C HIS A 73 2.90 18.19 2.50
N ILE A 74 1.69 18.30 1.94
CA ILE A 74 0.53 18.85 2.66
C ILE A 74 -0.18 17.82 3.55
N ASN A 75 0.23 16.54 3.51
CA ASN A 75 -0.42 15.42 4.20
C ASN A 75 -1.91 15.27 3.84
N GLU A 76 -2.27 15.53 2.58
CA GLU A 76 -3.67 15.48 2.14
C GLU A 76 -3.80 15.17 0.65
N PHE A 77 -4.77 14.34 0.30
CA PHE A 77 -5.20 14.13 -1.08
C PHE A 77 -6.54 14.83 -1.31
N LYS A 78 -6.51 16.10 -1.72
CA LYS A 78 -7.71 16.97 -1.85
C LYS A 78 -8.82 16.34 -2.70
N ASN A 79 -8.46 15.70 -3.82
CA ASN A 79 -9.41 15.13 -4.77
C ASN A 79 -9.63 13.61 -4.57
N LEU A 80 -9.46 13.11 -3.35
CA LEU A 80 -9.52 11.67 -3.04
C LEU A 80 -10.82 11.02 -3.55
N ARG A 81 -11.98 11.60 -3.26
CA ARG A 81 -13.26 10.99 -3.62
C ARG A 81 -13.49 10.94 -5.14
N GLU A 82 -13.08 11.97 -5.86
CA GLU A 82 -13.17 11.96 -7.32
C GLU A 82 -12.21 10.92 -7.92
N PHE A 83 -10.99 10.85 -7.42
CA PHE A 83 -10.04 9.83 -7.84
C PHE A 83 -10.55 8.40 -7.54
N TRP A 84 -11.24 8.19 -6.41
CA TRP A 84 -11.88 6.90 -6.09
C TRP A 84 -12.94 6.51 -7.10
N LYS A 85 -13.81 7.43 -7.50
CA LYS A 85 -14.80 7.19 -8.57
C LYS A 85 -14.14 6.85 -9.89
N GLN A 86 -13.04 7.54 -10.24
CA GLN A 86 -12.26 7.20 -11.44
C GLN A 86 -11.69 5.78 -11.38
N LEU A 87 -11.16 5.33 -10.24
CA LEU A 87 -10.74 3.95 -10.03
C LEU A 87 -11.93 2.96 -10.11
N GLY A 88 -13.09 3.33 -9.58
CA GLY A 88 -14.32 2.57 -9.72
C GLY A 88 -14.75 2.40 -11.18
N ASN A 89 -14.72 3.48 -11.96
CA ASN A 89 -15.01 3.46 -13.40
C ASN A 89 -14.04 2.57 -14.20
N LEU A 90 -12.80 2.45 -13.75
CA LEU A 90 -11.83 1.50 -14.31
C LEU A 90 -12.06 0.05 -13.85
N GLY A 91 -13.01 -0.21 -12.95
CA GLY A 91 -13.31 -1.54 -12.42
C GLY A 91 -12.28 -2.08 -11.44
N VAL A 92 -11.34 -1.25 -10.94
CA VAL A 92 -10.19 -1.73 -10.18
C VAL A 92 -10.37 -1.68 -8.65
N LEU A 93 -11.46 -1.14 -8.13
CA LEU A 93 -11.74 -1.18 -6.69
C LEU A 93 -12.27 -2.54 -6.22
N GLY A 94 -12.99 -3.27 -7.09
CA GLY A 94 -13.58 -4.58 -6.81
C GLY A 94 -12.99 -5.74 -7.61
N ILE A 95 -11.67 -5.80 -7.79
CA ILE A 95 -11.02 -6.81 -8.64
C ILE A 95 -11.40 -8.23 -8.25
N THR A 96 -11.35 -8.57 -6.97
CA THR A 96 -11.66 -9.92 -6.45
C THR A 96 -13.11 -10.10 -6.06
N ALA A 97 -13.96 -9.09 -6.26
CA ALA A 97 -15.37 -9.18 -5.96
C ALA A 97 -16.14 -9.86 -7.10
N PRO A 98 -17.20 -10.63 -6.79
CA PRO A 98 -18.02 -11.28 -7.81
C PRO A 98 -18.69 -10.30 -8.78
N VAL A 99 -18.81 -10.69 -10.03
CA VAL A 99 -19.41 -9.89 -11.12
C VAL A 99 -20.86 -9.50 -10.81
N GLN A 100 -21.62 -10.36 -10.15
CA GLN A 100 -23.01 -10.10 -9.76
C GLN A 100 -23.22 -8.85 -8.88
N TYR A 101 -22.16 -8.39 -8.17
CA TYR A 101 -22.18 -7.17 -7.38
C TYR A 101 -21.43 -6.00 -8.05
N GLY A 102 -21.06 -6.14 -9.33
CA GLY A 102 -20.31 -5.16 -10.10
C GLY A 102 -18.78 -5.30 -10.01
N GLY A 103 -18.28 -6.37 -9.40
CA GLY A 103 -16.85 -6.67 -9.34
C GLY A 103 -16.30 -7.22 -10.64
N SER A 104 -14.96 -7.34 -10.73
CA SER A 104 -14.29 -7.87 -11.92
C SER A 104 -14.15 -9.41 -11.92
N GLY A 105 -14.35 -10.08 -10.78
CA GLY A 105 -14.23 -11.54 -10.67
C GLY A 105 -12.82 -12.08 -10.94
N LEU A 106 -11.80 -11.24 -10.83
CA LEU A 106 -10.40 -11.60 -11.09
C LEU A 106 -9.69 -12.06 -9.81
N GLY A 107 -8.41 -12.44 -9.92
CA GLY A 107 -7.64 -13.01 -8.84
C GLY A 107 -6.81 -11.99 -8.04
N TYR A 108 -6.04 -12.56 -7.09
CA TYR A 108 -5.10 -11.77 -6.28
C TYR A 108 -3.91 -11.27 -7.08
N LEU A 109 -3.51 -11.98 -8.15
CA LEU A 109 -2.41 -11.50 -8.98
C LEU A 109 -2.80 -10.17 -9.65
N GLU A 110 -3.99 -10.04 -10.20
CA GLU A 110 -4.48 -8.78 -10.79
C GLU A 110 -4.62 -7.69 -9.71
N GLN A 111 -5.11 -8.05 -8.53
CA GLN A 111 -5.15 -7.13 -7.39
C GLN A 111 -3.74 -6.61 -7.02
N VAL A 112 -2.73 -7.47 -7.07
CA VAL A 112 -1.32 -7.11 -6.85
C VAL A 112 -0.81 -6.18 -7.94
N LEU A 113 -1.09 -6.47 -9.21
CA LEU A 113 -0.65 -5.64 -10.33
C LEU A 113 -1.18 -4.21 -10.24
N VAL A 114 -2.47 -4.06 -9.95
CA VAL A 114 -3.10 -2.73 -9.74
C VAL A 114 -2.49 -2.02 -8.54
N MET A 115 -2.38 -2.71 -7.40
CA MET A 115 -1.78 -2.17 -6.18
C MET A 115 -0.33 -1.72 -6.41
N GLU A 116 0.44 -2.49 -7.18
CA GLU A 116 1.82 -2.17 -7.52
C GLU A 116 1.90 -0.88 -8.33
N GLU A 117 1.07 -0.70 -9.36
CA GLU A 117 1.08 0.51 -10.17
C GLU A 117 0.64 1.75 -9.37
N ILE A 118 -0.43 1.67 -8.57
CA ILE A 118 -0.86 2.78 -7.69
C ILE A 118 0.28 3.20 -6.76
N SER A 119 0.96 2.22 -6.14
CA SER A 119 2.03 2.51 -5.18
C SER A 119 3.30 3.05 -5.83
N ARG A 120 3.55 2.74 -7.10
CA ARG A 120 4.64 3.36 -7.88
C ARG A 120 4.43 4.86 -8.05
N ALA A 121 3.19 5.31 -8.18
CA ALA A 121 2.84 6.72 -8.22
C ALA A 121 2.83 7.33 -6.80
N SER A 122 2.14 6.69 -5.85
CA SER A 122 2.06 7.12 -4.46
C SER A 122 1.82 5.96 -3.51
N GLY A 123 2.78 5.68 -2.63
CA GLY A 123 2.65 4.64 -1.59
C GLY A 123 1.50 4.92 -0.63
N ALA A 124 1.25 6.19 -0.30
CA ALA A 124 0.16 6.61 0.57
C ALA A 124 -1.22 6.29 -0.04
N VAL A 125 -1.42 6.60 -1.33
CA VAL A 125 -2.67 6.29 -2.04
C VAL A 125 -2.82 4.79 -2.24
N GLY A 126 -1.72 4.06 -2.51
CA GLY A 126 -1.70 2.60 -2.54
C GLY A 126 -2.13 1.99 -1.20
N LEU A 127 -1.69 2.56 -0.07
CA LEU A 127 -2.12 2.13 1.26
C LEU A 127 -3.64 2.31 1.46
N SER A 128 -4.18 3.46 1.07
CA SER A 128 -5.62 3.75 1.14
C SER A 128 -6.43 2.82 0.25
N TYR A 129 -5.95 2.55 -0.98
CA TYR A 129 -6.53 1.57 -1.89
C TYR A 129 -6.57 0.16 -1.27
N GLY A 130 -5.47 -0.30 -0.67
CA GLY A 130 -5.42 -1.60 -0.01
C GLY A 130 -6.35 -1.72 1.19
N ALA A 131 -6.52 -0.65 1.98
CA ALA A 131 -7.47 -0.61 3.09
C ALA A 131 -8.91 -0.73 2.60
N HIS A 132 -9.24 -0.09 1.48
CA HIS A 132 -10.55 -0.14 0.85
C HIS A 132 -10.82 -1.50 0.19
N SER A 133 -10.08 -1.83 -0.87
CA SER A 133 -10.35 -2.99 -1.73
C SER A 133 -10.01 -4.32 -1.05
N ASN A 134 -8.81 -4.44 -0.47
CA ASN A 134 -8.34 -5.72 0.04
C ASN A 134 -8.75 -5.99 1.49
N LEU A 135 -8.95 -4.96 2.31
CA LEU A 135 -9.35 -5.15 3.71
C LEU A 135 -10.86 -5.03 3.89
N CYS A 136 -11.46 -3.86 3.61
CA CYS A 136 -12.89 -3.64 3.86
C CYS A 136 -13.77 -4.43 2.89
N LEU A 137 -13.65 -4.18 1.60
CA LEU A 137 -14.48 -4.80 0.57
C LEU A 137 -14.38 -6.32 0.60
N ASN A 138 -13.18 -6.87 0.63
CA ASN A 138 -12.96 -8.31 0.69
C ASN A 138 -13.52 -8.98 1.96
N GLN A 139 -13.58 -8.28 3.09
CA GLN A 139 -14.25 -8.83 4.27
C GLN A 139 -15.75 -9.01 4.04
N ILE A 140 -16.39 -8.05 3.37
CA ILE A 140 -17.82 -8.16 3.01
C ILE A 140 -18.03 -9.28 1.98
N VAL A 141 -17.19 -9.35 0.95
CA VAL A 141 -17.26 -10.43 -0.06
C VAL A 141 -17.23 -11.81 0.58
N ARG A 142 -16.34 -12.02 1.56
CA ARG A 142 -16.10 -13.34 2.16
C ARG A 142 -17.04 -13.72 3.28
N ASN A 143 -17.44 -12.74 4.07
CA ASN A 143 -18.08 -12.97 5.35
C ASN A 143 -19.47 -12.31 5.45
N GLY A 144 -19.81 -11.42 4.53
CA GLY A 144 -21.13 -10.80 4.45
C GLY A 144 -22.21 -11.80 4.00
N ASN A 145 -23.42 -11.64 4.52
CA ASN A 145 -24.61 -12.29 3.94
C ASN A 145 -25.03 -11.58 2.66
N GLU A 146 -25.96 -12.17 1.90
CA GLU A 146 -26.38 -11.65 0.60
C GLU A 146 -26.89 -10.20 0.71
N ALA A 147 -27.77 -9.91 1.69
CA ALA A 147 -28.30 -8.56 1.91
C ALA A 147 -27.19 -7.52 2.20
N GLN A 148 -26.15 -7.90 2.95
CA GLN A 148 -24.99 -7.04 3.19
C GLN A 148 -24.16 -6.82 1.93
N LYS A 149 -23.96 -7.88 1.12
CA LYS A 149 -23.22 -7.78 -0.14
C LYS A 149 -23.96 -6.89 -1.14
N GLU A 150 -25.25 -7.10 -1.31
CA GLU A 150 -26.11 -6.28 -2.19
C GLU A 150 -26.14 -4.81 -1.75
N LYS A 151 -26.20 -4.56 -0.44
CA LYS A 151 -26.25 -3.21 0.09
C LYS A 151 -24.95 -2.43 -0.07
N TYR A 152 -23.80 -3.07 0.19
CA TYR A 152 -22.53 -2.34 0.36
C TYR A 152 -21.57 -2.50 -0.81
N LEU A 153 -21.51 -3.67 -1.47
CA LEU A 153 -20.49 -3.93 -2.49
C LEU A 153 -20.60 -3.00 -3.71
N PRO A 154 -21.80 -2.77 -4.30
CA PRO A 154 -21.90 -1.92 -5.50
C PRO A 154 -21.33 -0.51 -5.27
N LYS A 155 -21.61 0.09 -4.11
CA LYS A 155 -21.13 1.44 -3.79
C LYS A 155 -19.65 1.51 -3.45
N LEU A 156 -19.10 0.45 -2.84
CA LEU A 156 -17.66 0.33 -2.61
C LEU A 156 -16.91 0.08 -3.93
N ILE A 157 -17.47 -0.73 -4.83
CA ILE A 157 -16.86 -1.07 -6.12
C ILE A 157 -16.87 0.13 -7.07
N SER A 158 -17.95 0.91 -7.09
CA SER A 158 -18.05 2.13 -7.90
C SER A 158 -17.19 3.29 -7.38
N GLY A 159 -16.69 3.19 -6.14
CA GLY A 159 -15.96 4.29 -5.49
C GLY A 159 -16.85 5.41 -4.95
N GLU A 160 -18.19 5.22 -4.95
CA GLU A 160 -19.12 6.12 -4.26
C GLU A 160 -18.83 6.11 -2.75
N TYR A 161 -18.56 4.92 -2.19
CA TYR A 161 -18.18 4.73 -0.80
C TYR A 161 -16.70 4.40 -0.65
N ILE A 162 -16.09 4.91 0.41
CA ILE A 162 -14.75 4.56 0.85
C ILE A 162 -14.85 3.58 2.02
N GLY A 163 -14.05 2.52 1.99
CA GLY A 163 -14.02 1.49 3.02
C GLY A 163 -12.79 1.57 3.92
N ALA A 164 -12.96 1.19 5.19
CA ALA A 164 -11.89 1.00 6.17
C ALA A 164 -12.07 -0.29 6.95
N LEU A 165 -10.99 -0.73 7.63
CA LEU A 165 -11.03 -1.87 8.54
C LEU A 165 -10.27 -1.53 9.81
N ALA A 166 -10.85 -1.83 10.98
CA ALA A 166 -10.32 -1.48 12.29
C ALA A 166 -10.20 -2.70 13.20
N MET A 167 -8.96 -3.06 13.52
CA MET A 167 -8.62 -4.07 14.53
C MET A 167 -7.87 -3.45 15.69
N SER A 168 -6.82 -2.68 15.40
CA SER A 168 -5.84 -2.19 16.36
C SER A 168 -6.42 -1.17 17.34
N GLU A 169 -5.93 -1.20 18.57
CA GLU A 169 -6.23 -0.25 19.63
C GLU A 169 -4.92 0.33 20.19
N PRO A 170 -4.94 1.42 20.97
CA PRO A 170 -3.72 2.01 21.54
C PRO A 170 -2.82 0.99 22.25
N ASN A 171 -3.41 0.02 22.96
CA ASN A 171 -2.71 -1.00 23.73
C ASN A 171 -2.77 -2.41 23.11
N ALA A 172 -3.33 -2.57 21.92
CA ALA A 172 -3.49 -3.86 21.22
C ALA A 172 -3.19 -3.71 19.72
N GLY A 173 -1.90 -3.56 19.40
CA GLY A 173 -1.41 -3.45 18.02
C GLY A 173 -0.94 -4.80 17.46
N SER A 174 0.21 -5.30 17.91
CA SER A 174 0.72 -6.61 17.50
C SER A 174 -0.12 -7.76 18.08
N ASP A 175 -0.55 -7.64 19.32
CA ASP A 175 -1.50 -8.55 19.97
C ASP A 175 -2.92 -8.01 19.83
N VAL A 176 -3.46 -8.08 18.62
CA VAL A 176 -4.83 -7.62 18.34
C VAL A 176 -5.92 -8.44 19.03
N VAL A 177 -5.59 -9.66 19.49
CA VAL A 177 -6.54 -10.51 20.22
C VAL A 177 -6.83 -9.96 21.63
N SER A 178 -5.88 -9.19 22.19
CA SER A 178 -6.03 -8.49 23.46
C SER A 178 -6.84 -7.18 23.38
N MET A 179 -7.56 -6.95 22.26
CA MET A 179 -8.44 -5.78 22.12
C MET A 179 -9.47 -5.68 23.25
N LYS A 180 -9.84 -4.44 23.58
CA LYS A 180 -10.74 -4.11 24.68
C LYS A 180 -12.07 -3.50 24.24
N LEU A 181 -12.21 -3.02 23.00
CA LEU A 181 -13.48 -2.51 22.47
C LEU A 181 -14.53 -3.60 22.65
N LYS A 182 -15.58 -3.30 23.42
CA LYS A 182 -16.68 -4.22 23.75
C LYS A 182 -17.85 -4.03 22.80
N ALA A 183 -18.57 -5.13 22.54
CA ALA A 183 -19.86 -5.12 21.85
C ALA A 183 -20.85 -5.95 22.67
N GLU A 184 -21.71 -5.27 23.43
CA GLU A 184 -22.73 -5.89 24.27
C GLU A 184 -24.04 -6.07 23.50
N LYS A 185 -24.59 -7.28 23.49
CA LYS A 185 -25.87 -7.55 22.83
C LYS A 185 -27.03 -7.00 23.68
N LYS A 186 -27.89 -6.18 23.06
CA LYS A 186 -29.10 -5.60 23.63
C LYS A 186 -30.28 -5.86 22.69
N GLY A 187 -31.00 -6.96 22.90
CA GLY A 187 -32.10 -7.35 22.01
C GLY A 187 -31.65 -7.62 20.58
N ASP A 188 -32.11 -6.82 19.63
CA ASP A 188 -31.83 -6.92 18.19
C ASP A 188 -30.56 -6.16 17.72
N HIS A 189 -29.85 -5.49 18.63
CA HIS A 189 -28.67 -4.67 18.34
C HIS A 189 -27.52 -4.95 19.29
N TYR A 190 -26.36 -4.35 18.98
CA TYR A 190 -25.18 -4.33 19.83
C TYR A 190 -24.84 -2.89 20.22
N ILE A 191 -24.35 -2.71 21.43
CA ILE A 191 -23.80 -1.44 21.93
C ILE A 191 -22.29 -1.58 21.95
N LEU A 192 -21.61 -0.75 21.15
CA LEU A 192 -20.14 -0.72 21.06
C LEU A 192 -19.61 0.40 21.95
N ASN A 193 -18.61 0.07 22.79
CA ASN A 193 -17.91 1.02 23.66
C ASN A 193 -16.40 0.78 23.64
N GLY A 194 -15.62 1.85 23.41
CA GLY A 194 -14.17 1.86 23.34
C GLY A 194 -13.64 2.57 22.10
N ASN A 195 -12.39 2.31 21.74
CA ASN A 195 -11.75 2.99 20.62
C ASN A 195 -10.88 2.06 19.77
N LYS A 196 -10.64 2.47 18.53
CA LYS A 196 -9.68 1.86 17.61
C LYS A 196 -8.66 2.89 17.17
N PHE A 197 -7.41 2.49 16.94
CA PHE A 197 -6.33 3.43 16.64
C PHE A 197 -5.54 3.03 15.37
N TRP A 198 -4.91 4.02 14.72
CA TRP A 198 -4.16 3.88 13.45
C TRP A 198 -5.02 3.37 12.28
N ILE A 199 -6.28 3.82 12.19
CA ILE A 199 -7.20 3.32 11.17
C ILE A 199 -7.05 4.11 9.88
N THR A 200 -6.43 3.46 8.87
CA THR A 200 -6.31 3.97 7.51
C THR A 200 -7.69 4.15 6.89
N ASN A 201 -7.90 5.27 6.21
CA ASN A 201 -9.18 5.73 5.66
C ASN A 201 -10.23 6.07 6.75
N GLY A 202 -9.92 5.98 8.04
CA GLY A 202 -10.88 6.24 9.12
C GLY A 202 -11.66 7.55 8.96
N PRO A 203 -11.01 8.71 8.70
CA PRO A 203 -11.71 9.98 8.53
C PRO A 203 -12.59 10.05 7.27
N ASP A 204 -12.25 9.29 6.23
CA ASP A 204 -12.88 9.37 4.90
C ASP A 204 -13.92 8.28 4.68
N ALA A 205 -13.86 7.19 5.46
CA ALA A 205 -14.64 5.99 5.24
C ALA A 205 -16.14 6.22 5.47
N ASP A 206 -16.94 5.71 4.53
CA ASP A 206 -18.39 5.63 4.64
C ASP A 206 -18.81 4.31 5.30
N ILE A 207 -18.03 3.24 5.06
CA ILE A 207 -18.24 1.90 5.61
C ILE A 207 -16.97 1.40 6.30
N LEU A 208 -17.12 0.91 7.53
CA LEU A 208 -16.00 0.41 8.33
C LEU A 208 -16.30 -1.02 8.83
N ILE A 209 -15.31 -1.90 8.71
CA ILE A 209 -15.35 -3.21 9.36
C ILE A 209 -14.64 -3.09 10.70
N ILE A 210 -15.40 -3.20 11.79
CA ILE A 210 -14.92 -3.05 13.16
C ILE A 210 -14.90 -4.40 13.86
N TYR A 211 -13.75 -4.77 14.42
CA TYR A 211 -13.65 -5.96 15.28
C TYR A 211 -13.79 -5.57 16.73
N ALA A 212 -14.71 -6.23 17.44
CA ALA A 212 -15.01 -5.97 18.84
C ALA A 212 -15.16 -7.27 19.65
N LYS A 213 -14.94 -7.19 20.93
CA LYS A 213 -15.07 -8.29 21.88
C LYS A 213 -16.54 -8.46 22.27
N THR A 214 -17.14 -9.58 21.86
CA THR A 214 -18.53 -9.97 22.19
C THR A 214 -18.58 -10.97 23.34
N ASP A 215 -17.52 -11.77 23.52
CA ASP A 215 -17.37 -12.70 24.64
C ASP A 215 -15.95 -12.59 25.22
N PRO A 216 -15.78 -11.88 26.34
CA PRO A 216 -14.47 -11.74 26.97
C PRO A 216 -13.97 -13.02 27.66
N ALA A 217 -14.84 -13.98 27.93
CA ALA A 217 -14.50 -15.25 28.59
C ALA A 217 -14.12 -16.37 27.61
N ALA A 218 -14.25 -16.13 26.30
CA ALA A 218 -13.98 -17.14 25.28
C ALA A 218 -12.54 -17.67 25.31
N VAL A 219 -12.39 -19.00 25.18
CA VAL A 219 -11.10 -19.69 25.08
C VAL A 219 -11.04 -20.47 23.76
N PRO A 220 -10.08 -20.20 22.88
CA PRO A 220 -9.11 -19.10 22.92
C PRO A 220 -9.81 -17.72 22.76
N ALA A 221 -9.18 -16.66 23.26
CA ALA A 221 -9.74 -15.30 23.27
C ALA A 221 -10.17 -14.78 21.88
N SER A 222 -9.58 -15.31 20.79
CA SER A 222 -9.96 -15.00 19.40
C SER A 222 -11.40 -15.42 19.04
N ARG A 223 -11.95 -16.45 19.70
CA ARG A 223 -13.34 -16.89 19.49
C ARG A 223 -14.38 -15.91 20.04
N GLY A 224 -13.96 -15.06 20.96
CA GLY A 224 -14.83 -14.02 21.56
C GLY A 224 -14.84 -12.71 20.77
N ILE A 225 -14.25 -12.66 19.58
CA ILE A 225 -14.17 -11.45 18.74
C ILE A 225 -15.11 -11.59 17.55
N THR A 226 -15.90 -10.54 17.30
CA THR A 226 -16.87 -10.47 16.20
C THR A 226 -16.60 -9.23 15.35
N ALA A 227 -16.80 -9.35 14.03
CA ALA A 227 -16.78 -8.23 13.12
C ALA A 227 -18.15 -7.55 13.04
N PHE A 228 -18.17 -6.24 12.84
CA PHE A 228 -19.38 -5.44 12.63
C PHE A 228 -19.17 -4.52 11.44
N ILE A 229 -20.21 -4.30 10.64
CA ILE A 229 -20.24 -3.26 9.61
C ILE A 229 -20.79 -2.00 10.28
N VAL A 230 -19.98 -0.95 10.36
CA VAL A 230 -20.37 0.35 10.89
C VAL A 230 -20.44 1.35 9.74
N GLU A 231 -21.54 2.09 9.66
CA GLU A 231 -21.75 3.16 8.68
C GLU A 231 -21.37 4.51 9.29
N LYS A 232 -20.82 5.39 8.48
CA LYS A 232 -20.58 6.79 8.89
C LYS A 232 -21.89 7.45 9.31
N GLY A 233 -21.86 8.15 10.43
CA GLY A 233 -23.03 8.85 10.96
C GLY A 233 -23.91 8.00 11.89
N MET A 234 -23.56 6.75 12.18
CA MET A 234 -24.25 6.00 13.23
C MET A 234 -24.11 6.73 14.59
N PRO A 235 -25.21 6.85 15.37
CA PRO A 235 -25.16 7.49 16.69
C PRO A 235 -24.12 6.82 17.61
N GLY A 236 -23.32 7.62 18.29
CA GLY A 236 -22.26 7.13 19.19
C GLY A 236 -20.96 6.72 18.46
N PHE A 237 -20.87 6.91 17.13
CA PHE A 237 -19.64 6.73 16.37
C PHE A 237 -19.06 8.07 15.95
N SER A 238 -17.78 8.29 16.24
CA SER A 238 -17.03 9.47 15.81
C SER A 238 -15.58 9.16 15.47
N THR A 239 -14.89 10.10 14.82
CA THR A 239 -13.49 9.99 14.45
C THR A 239 -12.70 11.17 15.00
N SER A 240 -11.47 10.92 15.47
CA SER A 240 -10.56 11.99 15.84
C SER A 240 -10.01 12.74 14.64
N LYS A 241 -9.24 13.80 14.87
CA LYS A 241 -8.43 14.46 13.83
C LYS A 241 -7.44 13.46 13.23
N LYS A 242 -7.15 13.63 11.94
CA LYS A 242 -6.15 12.81 11.25
C LYS A 242 -4.77 12.96 11.89
N LEU A 243 -4.06 11.84 11.99
CA LEU A 243 -2.71 11.78 12.54
C LEU A 243 -1.69 12.38 11.55
N ASP A 244 -0.73 13.13 12.07
CA ASP A 244 0.48 13.49 11.34
C ASP A 244 1.49 12.35 11.47
N LYS A 245 1.91 11.76 10.35
CA LYS A 245 2.72 10.55 10.30
C LYS A 245 4.09 10.84 9.67
N LEU A 246 5.07 10.02 10.01
CA LEU A 246 6.40 10.06 9.42
C LEU A 246 6.36 9.89 7.88
N GLY A 247 5.62 8.89 7.41
CA GLY A 247 5.42 8.56 6.01
C GLY A 247 3.96 8.24 5.71
N MET A 248 3.69 7.76 4.48
CA MET A 248 2.32 7.53 4.00
C MET A 248 1.42 8.75 4.20
N ARG A 249 2.00 9.93 4.02
CA ARG A 249 1.31 11.22 4.15
C ARG A 249 0.33 11.37 3.01
N GLY A 250 -0.88 11.83 3.32
CA GLY A 250 -2.02 11.81 2.37
C GLY A 250 -2.86 10.52 2.40
N SER A 251 -2.42 9.48 3.15
CA SER A 251 -3.27 8.37 3.57
C SER A 251 -3.88 8.73 4.92
N ASN A 252 -5.09 9.29 4.93
CA ASN A 252 -5.72 9.75 6.16
C ASN A 252 -5.90 8.60 7.15
N THR A 253 -5.44 8.81 8.38
CA THR A 253 -5.41 7.81 9.45
C THR A 253 -5.83 8.48 10.74
N CYS A 254 -6.74 7.87 11.51
CA CYS A 254 -7.22 8.46 12.76
C CYS A 254 -7.52 7.39 13.82
N GLU A 255 -7.94 7.86 14.97
CA GLU A 255 -8.65 7.10 15.98
C GLU A 255 -10.14 7.08 15.66
N LEU A 256 -10.79 5.94 15.92
CA LEU A 256 -12.24 5.77 15.91
C LEU A 256 -12.73 5.66 17.35
N ILE A 257 -13.81 6.35 17.68
CA ILE A 257 -14.35 6.45 19.04
C ILE A 257 -15.80 5.93 19.02
N PHE A 258 -16.11 5.05 19.96
CA PHE A 258 -17.42 4.44 20.13
C PHE A 258 -17.91 4.71 21.57
N GLU A 259 -18.98 5.48 21.69
CA GLU A 259 -19.63 5.86 22.96
C GLU A 259 -21.10 5.50 22.85
N ASP A 260 -21.48 4.38 23.47
CA ASP A 260 -22.80 3.76 23.36
C ASP A 260 -23.28 3.61 21.90
N CYS A 261 -22.35 3.30 21.00
CA CYS A 261 -22.64 3.21 19.57
C CYS A 261 -23.57 2.03 19.28
N LYS A 262 -24.78 2.35 18.83
CA LYS A 262 -25.83 1.37 18.55
C LYS A 262 -25.68 0.81 17.13
N VAL A 263 -25.31 -0.48 17.04
CA VAL A 263 -25.10 -1.19 15.75
C VAL A 263 -26.16 -2.27 15.61
N PRO A 264 -27.01 -2.24 14.57
CA PRO A 264 -28.02 -3.29 14.34
C PRO A 264 -27.40 -4.69 14.24
N GLY A 265 -28.09 -5.71 14.75
CA GLY A 265 -27.65 -7.09 14.66
C GLY A 265 -27.48 -7.59 13.21
N SER A 266 -28.24 -7.03 12.28
CA SER A 266 -28.08 -7.27 10.82
C SER A 266 -26.73 -6.79 10.25
N CYS A 267 -26.03 -5.91 10.95
CA CYS A 267 -24.68 -5.46 10.59
C CYS A 267 -23.57 -6.42 11.03
N ARG A 268 -23.90 -7.52 11.72
CA ARG A 268 -22.98 -8.62 12.01
C ARG A 268 -22.90 -9.54 10.79
N PRO A 269 -21.70 -9.80 10.21
CA PRO A 269 -21.54 -10.80 9.17
C PRO A 269 -22.00 -12.19 9.66
N SER A 270 -22.57 -12.97 8.74
CA SER A 270 -23.19 -14.28 9.08
C SER A 270 -22.17 -15.38 9.38
N SER A 271 -20.91 -15.22 8.95
CA SER A 271 -19.92 -16.26 9.16
C SER A 271 -19.45 -16.27 10.62
N THR A 272 -19.59 -17.44 11.23
CA THR A 272 -18.94 -17.80 12.51
C THR A 272 -17.45 -18.09 12.33
N THR A 273 -16.85 -17.69 11.17
CA THR A 273 -15.40 -17.84 11.01
C THR A 273 -14.72 -17.15 12.16
N PRO A 274 -13.87 -17.88 12.91
CA PRO A 274 -13.08 -17.29 13.97
C PRO A 274 -12.37 -16.05 13.43
N PHE A 275 -12.20 -15.06 14.30
CA PHE A 275 -11.35 -13.89 14.03
C PHE A 275 -10.25 -14.30 13.08
N PRO A 276 -10.14 -13.70 11.87
CA PRO A 276 -9.11 -14.11 10.94
C PRO A 276 -7.79 -13.93 11.66
N THR A 277 -7.30 -15.03 12.20
CA THR A 277 -5.93 -15.04 12.67
C THR A 277 -5.11 -14.55 11.51
N TYR A 278 -4.13 -13.70 11.75
CA TYR A 278 -3.19 -13.22 10.73
C TYR A 278 -2.55 -14.36 9.90
N THR A 279 -2.88 -15.58 10.24
CA THR A 279 -2.47 -16.83 9.61
C THR A 279 -3.14 -17.13 8.27
N GLN A 280 -4.30 -16.51 7.94
CA GLN A 280 -4.87 -16.70 6.61
C GLN A 280 -4.42 -15.57 5.69
N GLY A 281 -3.40 -15.84 4.95
CA GLY A 281 -2.60 -15.09 4.00
C GLY A 281 -3.22 -14.08 3.04
N LYS A 282 -4.29 -13.42 3.41
CA LYS A 282 -5.12 -12.62 2.51
C LYS A 282 -4.99 -11.07 2.58
N PRO A 283 -4.12 -10.46 3.41
CA PRO A 283 -3.71 -9.05 3.24
C PRO A 283 -2.51 -8.86 2.30
N LEU A 284 -2.19 -9.85 1.47
CA LEU A 284 -0.93 -9.92 0.72
C LEU A 284 -0.75 -8.78 -0.28
N ALA A 285 -1.77 -8.45 -1.03
CA ALA A 285 -1.70 -7.43 -2.07
C ALA A 285 -1.33 -6.02 -1.54
N ARG A 286 -1.62 -5.74 -0.27
CA ARG A 286 -1.42 -4.42 0.32
C ARG A 286 0.04 -4.00 0.47
N ARG A 287 0.98 -4.95 0.59
CA ARG A 287 2.37 -4.66 0.99
C ARG A 287 3.39 -4.62 -0.13
N LEU A 288 3.01 -5.06 -1.29
CA LEU A 288 3.95 -5.49 -2.31
C LEU A 288 4.24 -4.44 -3.35
N ALA A 289 3.34 -3.51 -3.48
CA ALA A 289 3.45 -2.45 -4.46
C ALA A 289 4.50 -1.39 -4.07
N THR A 290 4.77 -1.21 -2.78
CA THR A 290 5.72 -0.20 -2.32
C THR A 290 7.19 -0.60 -2.40
N SER A 291 7.50 -1.90 -2.50
CA SER A 291 8.88 -2.35 -2.71
C SER A 291 9.50 -1.84 -4.02
N ARG A 292 8.70 -1.25 -4.90
CA ARG A 292 9.13 -0.69 -6.19
C ARG A 292 9.53 0.77 -6.20
N GLN A 293 9.38 1.49 -5.12
CA GLN A 293 9.79 2.89 -5.06
C GLN A 293 11.30 3.09 -5.30
N GLY A 294 12.07 2.01 -5.25
CA GLY A 294 13.51 2.01 -5.50
C GLY A 294 13.97 1.97 -6.96
N GLN A 295 13.07 2.10 -7.96
CA GLN A 295 13.56 2.39 -9.31
C GLN A 295 14.06 3.83 -9.36
N SER A 296 15.33 4.00 -9.04
CA SER A 296 16.02 5.27 -9.10
C SER A 296 15.98 5.81 -10.53
N PRO A 297 15.40 7.00 -10.77
CA PRO A 297 15.72 7.70 -12.01
C PRO A 297 17.22 7.97 -11.98
N VAL A 298 17.92 7.66 -13.04
CA VAL A 298 19.32 8.05 -13.22
C VAL A 298 19.37 9.57 -13.12
N CYS A 299 19.94 10.10 -12.04
CA CYS A 299 20.10 11.54 -11.90
C CYS A 299 21.00 12.09 -13.00
N PRO A 300 20.59 13.18 -13.70
CA PRO A 300 21.52 13.98 -14.48
C PRO A 300 22.54 14.60 -13.50
N GLY A 301 23.80 14.17 -13.58
CA GLY A 301 24.86 14.61 -12.68
C GLY A 301 25.34 13.55 -11.68
N THR A 302 24.68 12.39 -11.58
CA THR A 302 25.28 11.22 -10.95
C THR A 302 26.53 10.81 -11.72
N PRO A 303 27.58 10.37 -11.02
CA PRO A 303 28.77 9.83 -11.67
C PRO A 303 28.36 8.83 -12.74
N GLY A 304 28.80 9.07 -13.99
CA GLY A 304 28.44 8.25 -15.13
C GLY A 304 28.79 6.77 -14.94
N PRO A 305 28.50 5.92 -15.94
CA PRO A 305 28.62 4.45 -15.85
C PRO A 305 29.98 3.89 -15.41
N GLY A 306 30.94 4.75 -15.09
CA GLY A 306 32.30 4.37 -14.66
C GLY A 306 32.48 4.11 -13.14
N TYR A 307 31.52 4.44 -12.28
CA TYR A 307 31.68 4.24 -10.83
C TYR A 307 31.21 2.85 -10.39
N GLN A 308 32.14 1.91 -10.31
CA GLN A 308 31.88 0.49 -10.03
C GLN A 308 31.08 0.26 -8.74
N LEU A 309 31.34 1.02 -7.66
CA LEU A 309 30.59 0.87 -6.39
C LEU A 309 29.12 1.30 -6.51
N MET A 310 28.82 2.29 -7.36
CA MET A 310 27.42 2.68 -7.63
C MET A 310 26.72 1.66 -8.53
N GLN A 311 27.42 1.09 -9.49
CA GLN A 311 26.92 -0.04 -10.30
C GLN A 311 26.58 -1.24 -9.40
N GLY A 312 27.43 -1.56 -8.39
CA GLY A 312 27.17 -2.59 -7.40
C GLY A 312 25.88 -2.32 -6.62
N LYS A 313 25.65 -1.10 -6.10
CA LYS A 313 24.41 -0.74 -5.42
C LYS A 313 23.18 -0.86 -6.32
N MET A 314 23.26 -0.42 -7.57
CA MET A 314 22.16 -0.56 -8.55
C MET A 314 21.86 -2.03 -8.84
N ALA A 315 22.87 -2.88 -8.96
CA ALA A 315 22.71 -4.32 -9.14
C ALA A 315 22.00 -4.97 -7.92
N ASP A 316 22.40 -4.61 -6.71
CA ASP A 316 21.76 -5.09 -5.47
C ASP A 316 20.30 -4.65 -5.38
N MET A 317 20.00 -3.38 -5.66
CA MET A 317 18.62 -2.86 -5.68
C MET A 317 17.76 -3.60 -6.71
N TYR A 318 18.30 -3.81 -7.92
CA TYR A 318 17.61 -4.55 -8.99
C TYR A 318 17.33 -5.99 -8.59
N THR A 319 18.33 -6.70 -8.06
CA THR A 319 18.21 -8.10 -7.65
C THR A 319 17.16 -8.27 -6.54
N ARG A 320 17.22 -7.42 -5.50
CA ARG A 320 16.21 -7.41 -4.43
C ARG A 320 14.80 -7.15 -4.97
N LEU A 321 14.68 -6.18 -5.87
CA LEU A 321 13.38 -5.85 -6.50
C LEU A 321 12.82 -7.05 -7.27
N MET A 322 13.65 -7.69 -8.11
CA MET A 322 13.21 -8.82 -8.92
C MET A 322 12.85 -10.04 -8.05
N ALA A 323 13.63 -10.33 -7.03
CA ALA A 323 13.34 -11.40 -6.07
C ALA A 323 12.01 -11.14 -5.31
N CYS A 324 11.82 -9.92 -4.82
CA CYS A 324 10.56 -9.52 -4.17
C CYS A 324 9.38 -9.72 -5.11
N ARG A 325 9.47 -9.23 -6.34
CA ARG A 325 8.38 -9.31 -7.32
C ARG A 325 7.99 -10.74 -7.63
N GLN A 326 8.96 -11.60 -7.92
CA GLN A 326 8.69 -13.01 -8.22
C GLN A 326 8.07 -13.74 -7.02
N TYR A 327 8.58 -13.51 -5.82
CA TYR A 327 8.02 -14.09 -4.61
C TYR A 327 6.57 -13.69 -4.40
N VAL A 328 6.28 -12.40 -4.64
CA VAL A 328 4.94 -11.83 -4.56
C VAL A 328 3.98 -12.47 -5.54
N TYR A 329 4.36 -12.49 -6.81
CA TYR A 329 3.48 -13.00 -7.86
C TYR A 329 3.22 -14.49 -7.68
N ASN A 330 4.23 -15.26 -7.25
CA ASN A 330 4.06 -16.67 -6.97
C ASN A 330 3.11 -16.91 -5.80
N VAL A 331 3.24 -16.15 -4.70
CA VAL A 331 2.32 -16.29 -3.57
C VAL A 331 0.91 -15.81 -3.93
N ALA A 332 0.76 -14.76 -4.74
CA ALA A 332 -0.55 -14.33 -5.23
C ALA A 332 -1.23 -15.42 -6.07
N LYS A 333 -0.51 -16.01 -7.04
CA LYS A 333 -1.00 -17.15 -7.84
C LYS A 333 -1.37 -18.36 -6.96
N ALA A 334 -0.55 -18.68 -5.97
CA ALA A 334 -0.85 -19.75 -5.02
C ALA A 334 -2.11 -19.46 -4.18
N CYS A 335 -2.34 -18.19 -3.82
CA CYS A 335 -3.58 -17.78 -3.14
C CYS A 335 -4.81 -17.97 -4.03
N ASP A 336 -4.71 -17.65 -5.33
CA ASP A 336 -5.79 -17.84 -6.30
C ASP A 336 -6.14 -19.32 -6.46
N GLN A 337 -5.15 -20.20 -6.38
CA GLN A 337 -5.30 -21.65 -6.45
C GLN A 337 -5.68 -22.31 -5.11
N GLY A 338 -5.77 -21.54 -4.02
CA GLY A 338 -6.08 -22.07 -2.69
C GLY A 338 -4.91 -22.79 -1.98
N HIS A 339 -3.71 -22.77 -2.54
CA HIS A 339 -2.53 -23.48 -2.06
C HIS A 339 -1.61 -22.68 -1.11
N CYS A 340 -2.01 -21.44 -0.80
CA CYS A 340 -1.18 -20.52 0.00
C CYS A 340 -1.28 -20.81 1.49
N THR A 341 -0.14 -20.93 2.17
CA THR A 341 -0.07 -21.10 3.63
C THR A 341 0.17 -19.79 4.36
N ALA A 342 -0.04 -19.79 5.68
CA ALA A 342 0.25 -18.64 6.52
C ALA A 342 1.74 -18.28 6.54
N LYS A 343 2.64 -19.29 6.50
CA LYS A 343 4.09 -19.07 6.45
C LYS A 343 4.53 -18.42 5.14
N ASP A 344 3.96 -18.83 3.99
CA ASP A 344 4.27 -18.24 2.69
C ASP A 344 3.90 -16.75 2.65
N CYS A 345 2.70 -16.42 3.14
CA CYS A 345 2.23 -15.05 3.23
C CYS A 345 3.05 -14.21 4.22
N ALA A 346 3.44 -14.77 5.35
CA ALA A 346 4.29 -14.06 6.31
C ALA A 346 5.69 -13.85 5.73
N GLY A 347 6.25 -14.84 5.04
CA GLY A 347 7.57 -14.80 4.43
C GLY A 347 7.70 -13.73 3.36
N VAL A 348 6.76 -13.69 2.42
CA VAL A 348 6.79 -12.70 1.35
C VAL A 348 6.64 -11.27 1.89
N ILE A 349 5.80 -11.05 2.90
CA ILE A 349 5.63 -9.73 3.50
C ILE A 349 6.90 -9.31 4.26
N LEU A 350 7.48 -10.23 5.07
CA LEU A 350 8.72 -9.98 5.80
C LEU A 350 9.85 -9.57 4.85
N TYR A 351 10.12 -10.39 3.85
CA TYR A 351 11.19 -10.16 2.90
C TYR A 351 11.01 -8.85 2.12
N SER A 352 9.81 -8.62 1.58
CA SER A 352 9.54 -7.44 0.77
C SER A 352 9.59 -6.14 1.57
N ALA A 353 9.12 -6.15 2.83
CA ALA A 353 9.15 -4.96 3.69
C ALA A 353 10.59 -4.52 4.01
N GLU A 354 11.44 -5.46 4.42
CA GLU A 354 12.84 -5.16 4.75
C GLU A 354 13.65 -4.77 3.50
N CYS A 355 13.43 -5.46 2.37
CA CYS A 355 14.04 -5.09 1.11
C CYS A 355 13.64 -3.69 0.64
N ALA A 356 12.38 -3.28 0.81
CA ALA A 356 11.92 -1.95 0.41
C ALA A 356 12.66 -0.84 1.17
N THR A 357 12.84 -0.99 2.48
CA THR A 357 13.60 -0.04 3.30
C THR A 357 15.07 0.03 2.85
N GLN A 358 15.70 -1.13 2.63
CA GLN A 358 17.08 -1.17 2.19
C GLN A 358 17.28 -0.54 0.81
N VAL A 359 16.38 -0.83 -0.15
CA VAL A 359 16.42 -0.22 -1.49
C VAL A 359 16.23 1.30 -1.42
N ALA A 360 15.35 1.80 -0.54
CA ALA A 360 15.17 3.24 -0.35
C ALA A 360 16.43 3.91 0.23
N LEU A 361 17.13 3.28 1.18
CA LEU A 361 18.40 3.75 1.72
C LEU A 361 19.50 3.78 0.65
N ASP A 362 19.64 2.71 -0.12
CA ASP A 362 20.61 2.64 -1.22
C ASP A 362 20.29 3.69 -2.30
N GLY A 363 19.01 3.95 -2.57
CA GLY A 363 18.54 4.99 -3.45
C GLY A 363 18.98 6.39 -2.98
N ILE A 364 18.76 6.73 -1.71
CA ILE A 364 19.25 8.00 -1.12
C ILE A 364 20.76 8.13 -1.33
N GLN A 365 21.52 7.08 -1.03
CA GLN A 365 22.97 7.08 -1.16
C GLN A 365 23.41 7.29 -2.63
N CYS A 366 22.74 6.65 -3.59
CA CYS A 366 23.03 6.81 -5.01
C CYS A 366 22.75 8.24 -5.52
N PHE A 367 21.79 8.94 -4.94
CA PHE A 367 21.46 10.32 -5.28
C PHE A 367 22.40 11.34 -4.60
N GLY A 368 23.22 10.92 -3.63
CA GLY A 368 24.10 11.80 -2.86
C GLY A 368 23.32 12.93 -2.19
N ALA A 369 23.82 14.16 -2.24
CA ALA A 369 23.16 15.32 -1.63
C ALA A 369 21.71 15.52 -2.13
N ASN A 370 21.42 15.23 -3.39
CA ASN A 370 20.07 15.32 -3.96
C ASN A 370 19.10 14.28 -3.33
N GLY A 371 19.61 13.15 -2.86
CA GLY A 371 18.80 12.16 -2.13
C GLY A 371 18.38 12.63 -0.73
N TYR A 372 19.05 13.65 -0.20
CA TYR A 372 18.84 14.17 1.16
C TYR A 372 17.96 15.42 1.23
N ILE A 373 17.55 15.97 0.10
CA ILE A 373 16.66 17.13 0.02
C ILE A 373 15.26 16.73 -0.47
N ASN A 374 14.25 17.44 0.02
CA ASN A 374 12.84 17.10 -0.24
C ASN A 374 12.35 17.41 -1.67
N ASP A 375 13.16 18.07 -2.48
CA ASP A 375 12.88 18.29 -3.91
C ASP A 375 12.85 16.96 -4.70
N PHE A 376 13.50 15.93 -4.17
CA PHE A 376 13.53 14.58 -4.73
C PHE A 376 12.75 13.59 -3.86
N PRO A 377 12.14 12.55 -4.46
CA PRO A 377 11.20 11.69 -3.74
C PRO A 377 11.86 10.65 -2.81
N MET A 378 13.19 10.58 -2.73
CA MET A 378 13.89 9.50 -2.04
C MET A 378 13.60 9.46 -0.54
N GLY A 379 13.56 10.64 0.13
CA GLY A 379 13.18 10.75 1.54
C GLY A 379 11.74 10.27 1.78
N ARG A 380 10.81 10.59 0.88
CA ARG A 380 9.43 10.10 0.92
C ARG A 380 9.40 8.57 0.83
N PHE A 381 10.12 7.98 -0.12
CA PHE A 381 10.16 6.53 -0.31
C PHE A 381 10.67 5.79 0.93
N LEU A 382 11.71 6.31 1.58
CA LEU A 382 12.22 5.73 2.82
C LEU A 382 11.18 5.80 3.95
N ARG A 383 10.56 6.97 4.15
CA ARG A 383 9.52 7.18 5.17
C ARG A 383 8.32 6.26 4.94
N ASP A 384 7.89 6.12 3.69
CA ASP A 384 6.78 5.24 3.29
C ASP A 384 7.14 3.76 3.47
N ALA A 385 8.33 3.34 3.05
CA ALA A 385 8.79 1.96 3.16
C ALA A 385 8.81 1.47 4.62
N LYS A 386 9.23 2.33 5.55
CA LYS A 386 9.36 1.95 6.97
C LYS A 386 8.04 1.49 7.61
N LEU A 387 6.89 2.00 7.14
CA LEU A 387 5.59 1.54 7.66
C LEU A 387 5.39 0.02 7.47
N TYR A 388 5.90 -0.55 6.38
CA TYR A 388 5.66 -1.97 6.06
C TYR A 388 6.37 -2.95 6.97
N GLU A 389 7.40 -2.54 7.68
CA GLU A 389 8.02 -3.33 8.74
C GLU A 389 7.22 -3.29 10.05
N ILE A 390 6.35 -2.28 10.23
CA ILE A 390 5.61 -2.01 11.47
C ILE A 390 4.15 -2.43 11.35
N GLY A 391 3.45 -1.93 10.31
CA GLY A 391 1.99 -2.03 10.20
C GLY A 391 1.46 -3.40 9.79
N ALA A 392 0.24 -3.72 10.20
CA ALA A 392 -0.50 -4.95 9.89
C ALA A 392 0.31 -6.25 10.18
N GLY A 393 0.96 -6.31 11.32
CA GLY A 393 1.91 -7.31 11.79
C GLY A 393 3.35 -6.89 11.50
N THR A 394 4.14 -6.70 12.56
CA THR A 394 5.54 -6.30 12.47
C THR A 394 6.40 -7.38 11.83
N SER A 395 7.64 -7.02 11.44
CA SER A 395 8.64 -8.01 10.97
C SER A 395 8.85 -9.13 11.99
N GLU A 396 8.83 -8.82 13.29
CA GLU A 396 8.96 -9.79 14.39
C GLU A 396 7.75 -10.74 14.45
N VAL A 397 6.52 -10.21 14.34
CA VAL A 397 5.31 -11.03 14.28
C VAL A 397 5.34 -11.97 13.06
N ARG A 398 5.87 -11.53 11.92
CA ARG A 398 6.03 -12.39 10.73
C ARG A 398 7.01 -13.53 10.97
N ARG A 399 8.16 -13.25 11.61
CA ARG A 399 9.12 -14.28 12.03
C ARG A 399 8.49 -15.29 12.99
N LEU A 400 7.69 -14.81 13.95
CA LEU A 400 6.96 -15.65 14.89
C LEU A 400 5.97 -16.59 14.19
N ILE A 401 5.20 -16.08 13.21
CA ILE A 401 4.25 -16.91 12.44
C ILE A 401 4.99 -18.01 11.68
N ILE A 402 6.11 -17.69 11.01
CA ILE A 402 6.93 -18.65 10.28
C ILE A 402 7.52 -19.70 11.23
N GLY A 403 8.13 -19.27 12.33
CA GLY A 403 8.74 -20.17 13.32
C GLY A 403 7.72 -21.12 13.95
N ARG A 404 6.52 -20.64 14.28
CA ARG A 404 5.43 -21.49 14.80
C ARG A 404 4.94 -22.51 13.77
N ALA A 405 4.89 -22.14 12.49
CA ALA A 405 4.51 -23.08 11.44
C ALA A 405 5.54 -24.22 11.30
N PHE A 406 6.85 -23.91 11.34
CA PHE A 406 7.88 -24.96 11.36
C PHE A 406 7.78 -25.87 12.58
N ASN A 407 7.57 -25.30 13.77
CA ASN A 407 7.40 -26.15 14.97
C ASN A 407 6.20 -27.09 14.86
N ALA A 408 5.10 -26.66 14.21
CA ALA A 408 3.94 -27.53 14.00
C ALA A 408 4.19 -28.64 12.95
N ASP A 409 5.12 -28.41 12.00
CA ASP A 409 5.49 -29.40 10.99
C ASP A 409 6.38 -30.54 11.60
N PHE A 410 6.95 -30.33 12.79
CA PHE A 410 7.81 -31.30 13.51
C PHE A 410 7.12 -32.04 14.68
N HIS A 411 5.86 -31.73 14.97
CA HIS A 411 5.03 -32.36 16.00
C HIS A 411 3.73 -32.91 15.38
#